data_54d8b7447b419c1fb551b7d3e9d86675
#
_entry.id   54d8b7447b419c1fb551b7d3e9d86675
#
_cell.length_a   1.000
_cell.length_b   1.000
_cell.length_c   1.000
_cell.angle_alpha   90.00
_cell.angle_beta   90.00
_cell.angle_gamma   90.00
#
_symmetry.space_group_name_H-M   'P 1'
#
loop_
_entity.id
_entity.type
_entity.pdbx_description
1 polymer ?
#
loop_
_entity_poly.entity_id
_entity_poly.type
_entity_poly.pdbx_seq_one_letter_code
_entity_poly.pdbx_strand_id
1 'polypeptide(L)'
;MDGIFVTFEGIDYCGKSLQLELLSQKIVNHGRLVSVIREPGGTVISEKIRDVLLKNEHNQMNSVTEILLYSAARSQVVSEKIVPHLNDGKIVLCDRFFDSTTAYQGYGRGIDLKFVENINRVATQNISPDITYLLDISVDVYHERQNKINAEPDRMEAEGNVFFEKVRQGFLTIARQNTDRFVIIDGSKSIPEIEDIIWQHFWSYLQGGEHAEK
;
A
#
# COMPACT_ATOMS: atom_id res chain seq x y z
N MET A 1 -12.11 -21.41 -4.21
CA MET A 1 -11.00 -20.76 -3.46
C MET A 1 -11.29 -19.28 -3.46
N ASP A 2 -11.36 -18.69 -2.31
CA ASP A 2 -11.43 -17.24 -2.19
C ASP A 2 -10.11 -16.64 -2.68
N GLY A 3 -10.16 -15.46 -3.30
CA GLY A 3 -8.96 -14.76 -3.74
C GLY A 3 -8.08 -14.38 -2.55
N ILE A 4 -6.81 -14.07 -2.81
CA ILE A 4 -5.85 -13.64 -1.80
C ILE A 4 -5.55 -12.15 -2.03
N PHE A 5 -5.62 -11.36 -0.98
CA PHE A 5 -5.35 -9.92 -1.04
C PHE A 5 -4.02 -9.56 -0.37
N VAL A 6 -3.07 -9.08 -1.15
CA VAL A 6 -1.73 -8.69 -0.70
C VAL A 6 -1.49 -7.22 -0.95
N THR A 7 -1.01 -6.50 0.05
CA THR A 7 -0.66 -5.08 -0.07
C THR A 7 0.83 -4.84 0.16
N PHE A 8 1.34 -3.80 -0.48
CA PHE A 8 2.70 -3.30 -0.33
C PHE A 8 2.65 -1.90 0.26
N GLU A 9 3.29 -1.70 1.40
CA GLU A 9 3.27 -0.46 2.16
C GLU A 9 4.68 0.05 2.49
N GLY A 10 4.76 1.32 2.88
CA GLY A 10 6.00 2.03 3.21
C GLY A 10 6.03 3.42 2.58
N ILE A 11 6.96 4.27 2.98
CA ILE A 11 7.15 5.61 2.41
C ILE A 11 7.55 5.53 0.93
N ASP A 12 7.55 6.65 0.23
CA ASP A 12 7.91 6.67 -1.19
C ASP A 12 9.37 6.25 -1.39
N TYR A 13 9.72 5.80 -2.58
CA TYR A 13 11.06 5.30 -2.96
C TYR A 13 11.55 4.07 -2.17
N CYS A 14 10.74 3.43 -1.33
CA CYS A 14 11.17 2.20 -0.62
C CYS A 14 11.21 0.95 -1.51
N GLY A 15 10.68 1.00 -2.74
CA GLY A 15 10.75 -0.10 -3.72
C GLY A 15 9.48 -0.93 -3.86
N LYS A 16 8.34 -0.49 -3.31
CA LYS A 16 7.05 -1.21 -3.36
C LYS A 16 6.67 -1.69 -4.75
N SER A 17 6.56 -0.76 -5.69
CA SER A 17 6.07 -1.04 -7.05
C SER A 17 6.93 -2.06 -7.78
N LEU A 18 8.26 -2.00 -7.61
CA LEU A 18 9.19 -2.96 -8.19
C LEU A 18 9.01 -4.35 -7.58
N GLN A 19 8.95 -4.46 -6.26
CA GLN A 19 8.80 -5.75 -5.58
C GLN A 19 7.42 -6.38 -5.85
N LEU A 20 6.40 -5.55 -5.97
CA LEU A 20 5.07 -5.99 -6.37
C LEU A 20 5.07 -6.57 -7.79
N GLU A 21 5.76 -5.91 -8.73
CA GLU A 21 5.88 -6.40 -10.10
C GLU A 21 6.64 -7.74 -10.15
N LEU A 22 7.76 -7.86 -9.43
CA LEU A 22 8.54 -9.11 -9.36
C LEU A 22 7.71 -10.25 -8.75
N LEU A 23 6.96 -9.99 -7.67
CA LEU A 23 6.05 -10.97 -7.09
C LEU A 23 4.96 -11.37 -8.09
N SER A 24 4.35 -10.40 -8.80
CA SER A 24 3.34 -10.65 -9.82
C SER A 24 3.85 -11.58 -10.92
N GLN A 25 5.04 -11.34 -11.43
CA GLN A 25 5.68 -12.17 -12.46
C GLN A 25 5.90 -13.61 -11.97
N LYS A 26 6.41 -13.78 -10.73
CA LYS A 26 6.60 -15.11 -10.14
C LYS A 26 5.27 -15.87 -10.00
N ILE A 27 4.23 -15.20 -9.51
CA ILE A 27 2.90 -15.80 -9.34
C ILE A 27 2.32 -16.26 -10.69
N VAL A 28 2.41 -15.42 -11.72
CA VAL A 28 1.96 -15.76 -13.10
C VAL A 28 2.74 -16.93 -13.66
N ASN A 29 4.06 -16.99 -13.47
CA ASN A 29 4.91 -18.10 -13.89
C ASN A 29 4.55 -19.43 -13.19
N HIS A 30 3.91 -19.37 -12.04
CA HIS A 30 3.37 -20.54 -11.33
C HIS A 30 1.89 -20.84 -11.68
N GLY A 31 1.37 -20.24 -12.77
CA GLY A 31 0.05 -20.54 -13.33
C GLY A 31 -1.13 -19.95 -12.56
N ARG A 32 -0.90 -18.97 -11.67
CA ARG A 32 -1.97 -18.31 -10.93
C ARG A 32 -2.39 -17.00 -11.58
N LEU A 33 -3.68 -16.65 -11.43
CA LEU A 33 -4.21 -15.38 -11.92
C LEU A 33 -3.94 -14.24 -10.94
N VAL A 34 -3.38 -13.15 -11.45
CA VAL A 34 -3.03 -11.96 -10.67
C VAL A 34 -3.77 -10.74 -11.19
N SER A 35 -4.17 -9.87 -10.28
CA SER A 35 -4.61 -8.51 -10.57
C SER A 35 -3.72 -7.52 -9.82
N VAL A 36 -3.08 -6.61 -10.55
CA VAL A 36 -2.24 -5.54 -9.98
C VAL A 36 -3.04 -4.26 -9.93
N ILE A 37 -3.05 -3.62 -8.77
CA ILE A 37 -3.76 -2.37 -8.48
C ILE A 37 -2.79 -1.41 -7.80
N ARG A 38 -2.98 -0.12 -8.00
CA ARG A 38 -2.24 0.96 -7.33
C ARG A 38 -3.22 1.98 -6.78
N GLU A 39 -3.05 2.38 -5.53
CA GLU A 39 -3.81 3.46 -4.90
C GLU A 39 -2.94 4.71 -4.61
N PRO A 40 -3.54 5.91 -4.67
CA PRO A 40 -4.87 6.18 -5.24
C PRO A 40 -4.85 5.99 -6.75
N GLY A 41 -5.94 5.46 -7.32
CA GLY A 41 -6.06 5.21 -8.75
C GLY A 41 -6.68 3.86 -9.08
N GLY A 42 -6.40 3.36 -10.27
CA GLY A 42 -6.83 2.02 -10.71
C GLY A 42 -8.19 1.97 -11.39
N THR A 43 -9.05 3.00 -11.28
CA THR A 43 -10.31 3.16 -12.02
C THR A 43 -10.40 4.54 -12.63
N VAL A 44 -11.29 4.74 -13.59
CA VAL A 44 -11.45 6.06 -14.25
C VAL A 44 -11.75 7.17 -13.24
N ILE A 45 -12.61 6.90 -12.26
CA ILE A 45 -12.97 7.87 -11.22
C ILE A 45 -11.79 8.07 -10.27
N SER A 46 -11.15 6.99 -9.80
CA SER A 46 -10.04 7.07 -8.86
C SER A 46 -8.82 7.78 -9.46
N GLU A 47 -8.56 7.65 -10.77
CA GLU A 47 -7.48 8.39 -11.43
C GLU A 47 -7.75 9.90 -11.46
N LYS A 48 -9.00 10.32 -11.69
CA LYS A 48 -9.37 11.76 -11.60
C LYS A 48 -9.20 12.30 -10.18
N ILE A 49 -9.53 11.50 -9.17
CA ILE A 49 -9.32 11.89 -7.77
C ILE A 49 -7.81 11.96 -7.48
N ARG A 50 -7.02 11.02 -7.99
CA ARG A 50 -5.56 11.04 -7.89
C ARG A 50 -4.97 12.34 -8.46
N ASP A 51 -5.45 12.77 -9.63
CA ASP A 51 -5.00 14.03 -10.23
C ASP A 51 -5.25 15.22 -9.30
N VAL A 52 -6.38 15.25 -8.62
CA VAL A 52 -6.66 16.30 -7.61
C VAL A 52 -5.75 16.16 -6.39
N LEU A 53 -5.50 14.94 -5.92
CA LEU A 53 -4.70 14.70 -4.71
C LEU A 53 -3.22 15.06 -4.86
N LEU A 54 -2.61 14.79 -6.03
CA LEU A 54 -1.15 14.84 -6.20
C LEU A 54 -0.64 16.12 -6.86
N LYS A 55 -1.50 16.92 -7.50
CA LYS A 55 -1.06 18.16 -8.14
C LYS A 55 -0.62 19.23 -7.15
N ASN A 56 0.55 19.81 -7.38
CA ASN A 56 1.14 20.86 -6.55
C ASN A 56 0.28 22.14 -6.47
N GLU A 57 -0.56 22.42 -7.47
CA GLU A 57 -1.51 23.55 -7.45
C GLU A 57 -2.54 23.44 -6.31
N HIS A 58 -2.72 22.27 -5.72
CA HIS A 58 -3.65 22.00 -4.61
C HIS A 58 -2.96 21.94 -3.22
N ASN A 59 -1.85 22.66 -3.05
CA ASN A 59 -1.08 22.71 -1.79
C ASN A 59 -1.87 23.24 -0.59
N GLN A 60 -2.98 23.97 -0.82
CA GLN A 60 -3.88 24.47 0.23
C GLN A 60 -4.93 23.44 0.68
N MET A 61 -4.85 22.19 0.18
CA MET A 61 -5.82 21.16 0.52
C MET A 61 -5.83 20.89 2.02
N ASN A 62 -7.01 21.02 2.63
CA ASN A 62 -7.20 20.69 4.05
C ASN A 62 -7.03 19.18 4.30
N SER A 63 -6.46 18.80 5.43
CA SER A 63 -6.20 17.40 5.78
C SER A 63 -7.46 16.52 5.81
N VAL A 64 -8.62 17.09 6.19
CA VAL A 64 -9.90 16.36 6.15
C VAL A 64 -10.36 16.15 4.71
N THR A 65 -10.21 17.14 3.84
CA THR A 65 -10.48 16.98 2.40
C THR A 65 -9.57 15.92 1.79
N GLU A 66 -8.28 15.92 2.16
CA GLU A 66 -7.29 14.96 1.69
C GLU A 66 -7.69 13.51 2.02
N ILE A 67 -8.01 13.22 3.29
CA ILE A 67 -8.42 11.86 3.69
C ILE A 67 -9.73 11.43 3.03
N LEU A 68 -10.69 12.34 2.87
CA LEU A 68 -11.96 12.04 2.19
C LEU A 68 -11.75 11.69 0.72
N LEU A 69 -10.85 12.39 0.01
CA LEU A 69 -10.52 12.10 -1.37
C LEU A 69 -9.78 10.76 -1.52
N TYR A 70 -8.79 10.46 -0.65
CA TYR A 70 -8.15 9.14 -0.64
C TYR A 70 -9.18 8.03 -0.42
N SER A 71 -10.08 8.23 0.52
CA SER A 71 -11.13 7.26 0.86
C SER A 71 -12.16 7.09 -0.26
N ALA A 72 -12.52 8.17 -0.97
CA ALA A 72 -13.41 8.11 -2.12
C ALA A 72 -12.77 7.33 -3.28
N ALA A 73 -11.49 7.57 -3.60
CA ALA A 73 -10.76 6.82 -4.61
C ALA A 73 -10.69 5.33 -4.26
N ARG A 74 -10.42 5.01 -2.99
CA ARG A 74 -10.39 3.63 -2.47
C ARG A 74 -11.75 2.95 -2.57
N SER A 75 -12.82 3.60 -2.11
CA SER A 75 -14.17 3.05 -2.18
C SER A 75 -14.56 2.64 -3.61
N GLN A 76 -14.17 3.45 -4.60
CA GLN A 76 -14.42 3.15 -6.00
C GLN A 76 -13.62 1.92 -6.48
N VAL A 77 -12.31 1.87 -6.21
CA VAL A 77 -11.47 0.75 -6.67
C VAL A 77 -11.79 -0.56 -5.94
N VAL A 78 -12.18 -0.49 -4.68
CA VAL A 78 -12.64 -1.67 -3.92
C VAL A 78 -13.87 -2.27 -4.59
N SER A 79 -14.89 -1.46 -4.87
CA SER A 79 -16.14 -1.94 -5.49
C SER A 79 -15.95 -2.42 -6.93
N GLU A 80 -15.13 -1.70 -7.72
CA GLU A 80 -15.03 -1.93 -9.17
C GLU A 80 -14.03 -3.01 -9.53
N LYS A 81 -12.98 -3.21 -8.69
CA LYS A 81 -11.89 -4.14 -9.01
C LYS A 81 -11.54 -5.12 -7.90
N ILE A 82 -11.28 -4.64 -6.66
CA ILE A 82 -10.74 -5.52 -5.62
C ILE A 82 -11.73 -6.64 -5.31
N VAL A 83 -12.96 -6.27 -4.93
CA VAL A 83 -14.02 -7.25 -4.59
C VAL A 83 -14.29 -8.22 -5.75
N PRO A 84 -14.54 -7.76 -6.99
CA PRO A 84 -14.79 -8.68 -8.10
C PRO A 84 -13.61 -9.63 -8.35
N HIS A 85 -12.38 -9.13 -8.32
CA HIS A 85 -11.21 -9.99 -8.57
C HIS A 85 -10.97 -11.02 -7.47
N LEU A 86 -11.21 -10.67 -6.21
CA LEU A 86 -11.15 -11.63 -5.09
C LEU A 86 -12.23 -12.70 -5.23
N ASN A 87 -13.46 -12.31 -5.60
CA ASN A 87 -14.55 -13.26 -5.85
C ASN A 87 -14.27 -14.18 -7.04
N ASP A 88 -13.50 -13.70 -8.03
CA ASP A 88 -13.01 -14.52 -9.16
C ASP A 88 -11.86 -15.47 -8.75
N GLY A 89 -11.45 -15.50 -7.48
CA GLY A 89 -10.34 -16.33 -6.99
C GLY A 89 -8.96 -15.87 -7.43
N LYS A 90 -8.81 -14.60 -7.84
CA LYS A 90 -7.52 -14.02 -8.23
C LYS A 90 -6.70 -13.62 -7.01
N ILE A 91 -5.39 -13.62 -7.18
CA ILE A 91 -4.48 -12.95 -6.24
C ILE A 91 -4.47 -11.46 -6.61
N VAL A 92 -4.90 -10.61 -5.67
CA VAL A 92 -4.90 -9.15 -5.84
C VAL A 92 -3.68 -8.59 -5.15
N LEU A 93 -2.78 -7.96 -5.91
CA LEU A 93 -1.61 -7.24 -5.40
C LEU A 93 -1.88 -5.73 -5.48
N CYS A 94 -1.77 -5.03 -4.37
CA CYS A 94 -2.06 -3.60 -4.32
C CYS A 94 -0.87 -2.80 -3.80
N ASP A 95 -0.43 -1.82 -4.59
CA ASP A 95 0.56 -0.81 -4.16
C ASP A 95 -0.19 0.27 -3.37
N ARG A 96 -0.07 0.23 -2.06
CA ARG A 96 -0.79 0.98 -1.03
C ARG A 96 -2.25 0.57 -0.86
N PHE A 97 -2.71 0.63 0.40
CA PHE A 97 -4.11 0.46 0.79
C PHE A 97 -4.41 1.33 2.02
N PHE A 98 -5.35 0.94 2.86
CA PHE A 98 -5.80 1.76 3.99
C PHE A 98 -4.72 2.00 5.06
N ASP A 99 -3.70 1.17 5.15
CA ASP A 99 -2.58 1.38 6.09
C ASP A 99 -1.78 2.64 5.72
N SER A 100 -1.66 2.94 4.40
CA SER A 100 -1.13 4.24 3.94
C SER A 100 -1.96 5.41 4.47
N THR A 101 -3.30 5.34 4.44
CA THR A 101 -4.15 6.41 4.98
C THR A 101 -3.95 6.57 6.49
N THR A 102 -3.84 5.46 7.22
CA THR A 102 -3.57 5.50 8.66
C THR A 102 -2.21 6.13 8.95
N ALA A 103 -1.16 5.77 8.19
CA ALA A 103 0.18 6.32 8.37
C ALA A 103 0.27 7.80 7.96
N TYR A 104 -0.20 8.16 6.76
CA TYR A 104 -0.05 9.51 6.22
C TYR A 104 -1.02 10.52 6.86
N GLN A 105 -2.33 10.22 6.86
CA GLN A 105 -3.34 11.15 7.36
C GLN A 105 -3.50 11.03 8.89
N GLY A 106 -3.41 9.83 9.45
CA GLY A 106 -3.47 9.62 10.90
C GLY A 106 -2.20 10.13 11.58
N TYR A 107 -1.07 9.45 11.39
CA TYR A 107 0.17 9.79 12.07
C TYR A 107 0.86 11.04 11.49
N GLY A 108 0.93 11.15 10.18
CA GLY A 108 1.59 12.27 9.48
C GLY A 108 0.85 13.59 9.69
N ARG A 109 -0.43 13.67 9.35
CA ARG A 109 -1.28 14.86 9.49
C ARG A 109 -1.84 15.06 10.90
N GLY A 110 -1.81 14.04 11.75
CA GLY A 110 -2.35 14.11 13.11
C GLY A 110 -3.87 14.06 13.20
N ILE A 111 -4.53 13.47 12.21
CA ILE A 111 -5.98 13.23 12.27
C ILE A 111 -6.25 12.14 13.31
N ASP A 112 -7.34 12.28 14.08
CA ASP A 112 -7.76 11.30 15.07
C ASP A 112 -7.84 9.88 14.49
N LEU A 113 -7.11 8.93 15.09
CA LEU A 113 -6.97 7.58 14.55
C LEU A 113 -8.30 6.82 14.52
N LYS A 114 -9.20 7.10 15.47
CA LYS A 114 -10.53 6.45 15.47
C LYS A 114 -11.40 6.96 14.32
N PHE A 115 -11.26 8.23 13.97
CA PHE A 115 -11.92 8.79 12.78
C PHE A 115 -11.34 8.16 11.51
N VAL A 116 -10.00 8.03 11.40
CA VAL A 116 -9.33 7.37 10.27
C VAL A 116 -9.78 5.92 10.13
N GLU A 117 -9.85 5.17 11.23
CA GLU A 117 -10.32 3.77 11.24
C GLU A 117 -11.76 3.66 10.70
N ASN A 118 -12.66 4.52 11.18
CA ASN A 118 -14.05 4.51 10.72
C ASN A 118 -14.17 4.81 9.22
N ILE A 119 -13.44 5.79 8.72
CA ILE A 119 -13.42 6.11 7.28
C ILE A 119 -12.83 4.96 6.48
N ASN A 120 -11.72 4.40 6.91
CA ASN A 120 -11.09 3.24 6.26
C ASN A 120 -12.07 2.07 6.17
N ARG A 121 -12.75 1.74 7.27
CA ARG A 121 -13.75 0.66 7.31
C ARG A 121 -14.87 0.85 6.28
N VAL A 122 -15.38 2.07 6.14
CA VAL A 122 -16.40 2.39 5.14
C VAL A 122 -15.83 2.28 3.73
N ALA A 123 -14.67 2.87 3.48
CA ALA A 123 -14.04 2.90 2.15
C ALA A 123 -13.61 1.53 1.65
N THR A 124 -13.21 0.64 2.55
CA THR A 124 -12.79 -0.73 2.20
C THR A 124 -13.92 -1.74 2.18
N GLN A 125 -15.15 -1.36 2.59
CA GLN A 125 -16.27 -2.30 2.77
C GLN A 125 -15.93 -3.45 3.74
N ASN A 126 -15.14 -3.15 4.77
CA ASN A 126 -14.57 -4.07 5.76
C ASN A 126 -13.57 -5.10 5.19
N ILE A 127 -13.10 -4.95 3.95
CA ILE A 127 -12.04 -5.80 3.40
C ILE A 127 -10.72 -5.40 4.03
N SER A 128 -9.95 -6.41 4.43
CA SER A 128 -8.60 -6.29 4.95
C SER A 128 -7.65 -7.16 4.11
N PRO A 129 -6.39 -6.76 3.93
CA PRO A 129 -5.40 -7.63 3.29
C PRO A 129 -5.12 -8.88 4.12
N ASP A 130 -4.89 -9.99 3.44
CA ASP A 130 -4.39 -11.23 4.05
C ASP A 130 -2.90 -11.09 4.42
N ILE A 131 -2.13 -10.37 3.57
CA ILE A 131 -0.70 -10.10 3.79
C ILE A 131 -0.42 -8.65 3.46
N THR A 132 0.37 -7.99 4.30
CA THR A 132 0.91 -6.65 4.06
C THR A 132 2.43 -6.68 4.17
N TYR A 133 3.13 -6.44 3.05
CA TYR A 133 4.58 -6.25 3.05
C TYR A 133 4.91 -4.79 3.29
N LEU A 134 5.49 -4.50 4.46
CA LEU A 134 6.01 -3.16 4.79
C LEU A 134 7.49 -3.10 4.46
N LEU A 135 7.85 -2.34 3.41
CA LEU A 135 9.24 -2.05 3.10
C LEU A 135 9.68 -0.81 3.89
N ASP A 136 10.42 -1.03 4.98
CA ASP A 136 10.90 0.05 5.84
C ASP A 136 12.24 0.58 5.36
N ILE A 137 12.33 1.88 5.13
CA ILE A 137 13.57 2.62 4.90
C ILE A 137 13.63 3.86 5.78
N SER A 138 14.83 4.32 6.11
CA SER A 138 14.99 5.61 6.80
C SER A 138 14.68 6.79 5.87
N VAL A 139 14.38 7.95 6.45
CA VAL A 139 14.15 9.19 5.70
C VAL A 139 15.42 9.62 4.94
N ASP A 140 16.61 9.29 5.44
CA ASP A 140 17.88 9.55 4.74
C ASP A 140 17.96 8.73 3.44
N VAL A 141 17.62 7.43 3.49
CA VAL A 141 17.57 6.56 2.29
C VAL A 141 16.48 7.02 1.32
N TYR A 142 15.33 7.48 1.82
CA TYR A 142 14.29 8.09 1.01
C TYR A 142 14.85 9.25 0.17
N HIS A 143 15.53 10.23 0.80
CA HIS A 143 16.12 11.37 0.09
C HIS A 143 17.22 10.96 -0.88
N GLU A 144 18.05 10.02 -0.49
CA GLU A 144 19.10 9.50 -1.37
C GLU A 144 18.53 8.92 -2.67
N ARG A 145 17.40 8.20 -2.56
CA ARG A 145 16.73 7.61 -3.72
C ARG A 145 15.94 8.65 -4.51
N GLN A 146 15.23 9.57 -3.85
CA GLN A 146 14.51 10.67 -4.48
C GLN A 146 15.43 11.51 -5.36
N ASN A 147 16.60 11.89 -4.84
CA ASN A 147 17.58 12.71 -5.56
C ASN A 147 18.12 12.04 -6.84
N LYS A 148 18.07 10.71 -6.92
CA LYS A 148 18.50 9.97 -8.13
C LYS A 148 17.47 10.00 -9.26
N ILE A 149 16.19 10.30 -8.97
CA ILE A 149 15.09 10.18 -9.93
C ILE A 149 14.89 11.46 -10.75
N ASN A 150 15.46 12.59 -10.37
CA ASN A 150 15.44 13.86 -11.10
C ASN A 150 14.04 14.27 -11.62
N ALA A 151 12.98 13.97 -10.86
CA ALA A 151 11.59 14.34 -11.12
C ALA A 151 11.14 15.42 -10.13
N GLU A 152 10.23 16.29 -10.55
CA GLU A 152 9.60 17.21 -9.61
C GLU A 152 8.74 16.41 -8.60
N PRO A 153 8.93 16.64 -7.29
CA PRO A 153 8.12 15.98 -6.29
C PRO A 153 6.65 16.38 -6.42
N ASP A 154 5.75 15.43 -6.22
CA ASP A 154 4.33 15.73 -6.10
C ASP A 154 4.00 16.42 -4.77
N ARG A 155 2.72 16.78 -4.57
CA ARG A 155 2.26 17.49 -3.37
C ARG A 155 2.56 16.74 -2.06
N MET A 156 2.52 15.42 -2.08
CA MET A 156 2.82 14.61 -0.90
C MET A 156 4.33 14.43 -0.69
N GLU A 157 5.07 14.27 -1.78
CA GLU A 157 6.54 14.16 -1.76
C GLU A 157 7.22 15.49 -1.38
N ALA A 158 6.52 16.62 -1.55
CA ALA A 158 7.00 17.94 -1.13
C ALA A 158 6.97 18.18 0.39
N GLU A 159 6.42 17.25 1.17
CA GLU A 159 6.40 17.34 2.63
C GLU A 159 7.81 17.19 3.23
N GLY A 160 8.04 17.80 4.38
CA GLY A 160 9.37 17.79 5.01
C GLY A 160 9.69 16.51 5.81
N ASN A 161 10.95 16.38 6.21
CA ASN A 161 11.49 15.21 6.91
C ASN A 161 10.68 14.81 8.15
N VAL A 162 10.22 15.79 8.93
CA VAL A 162 9.42 15.55 10.15
C VAL A 162 8.11 14.84 9.83
N PHE A 163 7.51 15.14 8.68
CA PHE A 163 6.31 14.47 8.22
C PHE A 163 6.60 13.01 7.86
N PHE A 164 7.62 12.76 7.04
CA PHE A 164 7.98 11.41 6.63
C PHE A 164 8.44 10.53 7.79
N GLU A 165 9.11 11.10 8.79
CA GLU A 165 9.48 10.36 10.00
C GLU A 165 8.24 9.95 10.80
N LYS A 166 7.24 10.83 10.94
CA LYS A 166 5.94 10.49 11.56
C LYS A 166 5.21 9.39 10.78
N VAL A 167 5.19 9.48 9.46
CA VAL A 167 4.57 8.48 8.59
C VAL A 167 5.26 7.13 8.75
N ARG A 168 6.59 7.09 8.70
CA ARG A 168 7.39 5.87 8.91
C ARG A 168 7.11 5.24 10.26
N GLN A 169 7.15 6.04 11.35
CA GLN A 169 6.82 5.55 12.69
C GLN A 169 5.38 5.07 12.79
N GLY A 170 4.46 5.73 12.07
CA GLY A 170 3.08 5.30 11.93
C GLY A 170 2.99 3.89 11.33
N PHE A 171 3.64 3.63 10.20
CA PHE A 171 3.68 2.30 9.58
C PHE A 171 4.26 1.24 10.51
N LEU A 172 5.38 1.53 11.19
CA LEU A 172 5.99 0.59 12.13
C LEU A 172 5.06 0.29 13.33
N THR A 173 4.32 1.28 13.79
CA THR A 173 3.34 1.11 14.88
C THR A 173 2.17 0.24 14.43
N ILE A 174 1.60 0.51 13.24
CA ILE A 174 0.52 -0.29 12.65
C ILE A 174 0.98 -1.75 12.47
N ALA A 175 2.17 -1.96 11.92
CA ALA A 175 2.71 -3.29 11.68
C ALA A 175 2.89 -4.11 12.98
N ARG A 176 3.38 -3.48 14.05
CA ARG A 176 3.52 -4.14 15.36
C ARG A 176 2.17 -4.48 16.02
N GLN A 177 1.12 -3.77 15.68
CA GLN A 177 -0.24 -4.03 16.20
C GLN A 177 -1.01 -5.07 15.38
N ASN A 178 -0.53 -5.42 14.18
CA ASN A 178 -1.18 -6.32 13.21
C ASN A 178 -0.19 -7.38 12.69
N THR A 179 0.50 -8.07 13.62
CA THR A 179 1.55 -9.04 13.29
C THR A 179 1.05 -10.28 12.57
N ASP A 180 -0.23 -10.53 12.60
CA ASP A 180 -0.92 -11.63 11.91
C ASP A 180 -0.89 -11.48 10.38
N ARG A 181 -0.87 -10.23 9.88
CA ARG A 181 -0.87 -9.95 8.44
C ARG A 181 0.35 -9.15 7.96
N PHE A 182 1.12 -8.52 8.86
CA PHE A 182 2.27 -7.69 8.47
C PHE A 182 3.59 -8.44 8.46
N VAL A 183 4.34 -8.27 7.38
CA VAL A 183 5.74 -8.67 7.25
C VAL A 183 6.59 -7.42 7.06
N ILE A 184 7.41 -7.07 8.04
CA ILE A 184 8.32 -5.92 7.96
C ILE A 184 9.61 -6.39 7.30
N ILE A 185 10.01 -5.68 6.23
CA ILE A 185 11.19 -5.98 5.44
C ILE A 185 12.09 -4.73 5.41
N ASP A 186 13.38 -4.93 5.67
CA ASP A 186 14.39 -3.89 5.49
C ASP A 186 14.51 -3.54 4.01
N GLY A 187 13.91 -2.40 3.62
CA GLY A 187 13.91 -1.90 2.26
C GLY A 187 15.26 -1.33 1.79
N SER A 188 16.29 -1.31 2.65
CA SER A 188 17.66 -0.94 2.27
C SER A 188 18.45 -2.10 1.65
N LYS A 189 17.97 -3.33 1.81
CA LYS A 189 18.57 -4.53 1.17
C LYS A 189 18.55 -4.45 -0.35
N SER A 190 19.32 -5.31 -0.99
CA SER A 190 19.32 -5.43 -2.45
C SER A 190 17.97 -5.93 -2.98
N ILE A 191 17.66 -5.57 -4.24
CA ILE A 191 16.40 -5.97 -4.89
C ILE A 191 16.20 -7.50 -4.83
N PRO A 192 17.22 -8.36 -5.17
CA PRO A 192 17.05 -9.81 -5.11
C PRO A 192 16.81 -10.34 -3.68
N GLU A 193 17.46 -9.76 -2.65
CA GLU A 193 17.26 -10.19 -1.28
C GLU A 193 15.82 -9.93 -0.80
N ILE A 194 15.28 -8.74 -1.13
CA ILE A 194 13.89 -8.39 -0.80
C ILE A 194 12.91 -9.29 -1.56
N GLU A 195 13.17 -9.51 -2.85
CA GLU A 195 12.38 -10.41 -3.70
C GLU A 195 12.33 -11.83 -3.14
N ASP A 196 13.45 -12.37 -2.70
CA ASP A 196 13.52 -13.72 -2.12
C ASP A 196 12.76 -13.82 -0.80
N ILE A 197 12.89 -12.82 0.09
CA ILE A 197 12.14 -12.77 1.35
C ILE A 197 10.63 -12.78 1.07
N ILE A 198 10.16 -11.91 0.16
CA ILE A 198 8.75 -11.81 -0.21
C ILE A 198 8.24 -13.12 -0.81
N TRP A 199 9.01 -13.68 -1.76
CA TRP A 199 8.62 -14.91 -2.44
C TRP A 199 8.52 -16.10 -1.49
N GLN A 200 9.52 -16.33 -0.64
CA GLN A 200 9.54 -17.43 0.31
C GLN A 200 8.36 -17.33 1.28
N HIS A 201 8.09 -16.15 1.82
CA HIS A 201 6.95 -15.93 2.72
C HIS A 201 5.62 -16.18 2.00
N PHE A 202 5.42 -15.56 0.83
CA PHE A 202 4.19 -15.70 0.04
C PHE A 202 3.93 -17.15 -0.37
N TRP A 203 4.98 -17.84 -0.82
CA TRP A 203 4.87 -19.25 -1.23
C TRP A 203 4.51 -20.15 -0.05
N SER A 204 5.10 -19.96 1.11
CA SER A 204 4.75 -20.66 2.34
C SER A 204 3.30 -20.43 2.77
N TYR A 205 2.82 -19.21 2.63
CA TYR A 205 1.42 -18.84 2.90
C TYR A 205 0.46 -19.61 1.98
N LEU A 206 0.75 -19.67 0.68
CA LEU A 206 -0.06 -20.43 -0.28
C LEU A 206 -0.11 -21.91 0.06
N GLN A 207 1.02 -22.52 0.39
CA GLN A 207 1.08 -23.95 0.75
C GLN A 207 0.37 -24.26 2.07
N GLY A 208 0.46 -23.36 3.05
CA GLY A 208 -0.22 -23.51 4.35
C GLY A 208 -1.74 -23.45 4.22
N GLY A 209 -2.28 -22.61 3.34
CA GLY A 209 -3.71 -22.52 3.02
C GLY A 209 -4.24 -23.76 2.31
N GLU A 210 -3.45 -24.40 1.43
CA GLU A 210 -3.85 -25.65 0.72
C GLU A 210 -3.93 -26.87 1.66
N HIS A 211 -3.29 -26.84 2.84
CA HIS A 211 -3.37 -27.89 3.83
C HIS A 211 -4.50 -27.75 4.84
N ALA A 212 -5.10 -26.57 4.96
CA ALA A 212 -6.22 -26.32 5.88
C ALA A 212 -7.59 -26.75 5.33
N GLU A 213 -7.69 -27.03 4.02
CA GLU A 213 -8.92 -27.48 3.33
C GLU A 213 -9.01 -29.02 3.13
N LYS A 214 -8.13 -29.81 3.76
CA LYS A 214 -8.19 -31.28 3.79
C LYS A 214 -8.51 -31.80 5.19
#